data_3f21518a16a88253416d0ef7b6969a66
#
_entry.id   3f21518a16a88253416d0ef7b6969a66
#
_cell.length_a   1.000
_cell.length_b   1.000
_cell.length_c   1.000
_cell.angle_alpha   90.00
_cell.angle_beta   90.00
_cell.angle_gamma   90.00
#
_symmetry.space_group_name_H-M   'P 1'
#
loop_
_entity.id
_entity.type
_entity.pdbx_description
1 polymer ?
#
loop_
_entity_poly.entity_id
_entity_poly.type
_entity_poly.pdbx_seq_one_letter_code
_entity_poly.pdbx_strand_id
1 'polypeptide(L)'
;MKAIKTAVLAATMMTAATGMSAEISGNVALGSEYFFRGVDQAGGEALSGGFDVNFENGIYVGTWASSIDFSNGPELDYYVGYVGDLTEAVSFDVGYLFYGYPGDSTLDFEELYGSLSFGDATVGFNFSDDYFASSGETTYVYVDYGFALGENWSLGLHYGTISADDNAAYDEVFGDTVDDY
;
A
#
# COMPACT_ATOMS: atom_id res chain seq x y z
N MET A 1 -20.26 -9.11 -19.38
CA MET A 1 -19.12 -8.94 -18.47
C MET A 1 -19.52 -9.55 -17.14
N LYS A 2 -18.84 -10.59 -16.69
CA LYS A 2 -19.12 -11.20 -15.38
C LYS A 2 -18.21 -10.52 -14.37
N ALA A 3 -18.78 -9.77 -13.46
CA ALA A 3 -18.05 -9.22 -12.33
C ALA A 3 -17.52 -10.39 -11.48
N ILE A 4 -16.21 -10.54 -11.41
CA ILE A 4 -15.56 -11.45 -10.48
C ILE A 4 -15.59 -10.75 -9.13
N LYS A 5 -16.27 -11.35 -8.16
CA LYS A 5 -16.28 -10.84 -6.79
C LYS A 5 -14.93 -11.18 -6.17
N THR A 6 -14.18 -10.17 -5.76
CA THR A 6 -12.98 -10.36 -4.94
C THR A 6 -13.39 -11.04 -3.64
N ALA A 7 -12.91 -12.25 -3.41
CA ALA A 7 -13.08 -12.93 -2.13
C ALA A 7 -11.82 -12.66 -1.28
N VAL A 8 -11.95 -11.84 -0.25
CA VAL A 8 -10.92 -11.67 0.77
C VAL A 8 -11.15 -12.71 1.84
N LEU A 9 -10.22 -13.65 1.98
CA LEU A 9 -10.22 -14.61 3.08
C LEU A 9 -9.18 -14.13 4.10
N ALA A 10 -9.64 -13.53 5.20
CA ALA A 10 -8.78 -13.17 6.32
C ALA A 10 -8.69 -14.34 7.29
N ALA A 11 -7.49 -14.83 7.58
CA ALA A 11 -7.22 -15.80 8.62
C ALA A 11 -6.45 -15.12 9.75
N THR A 12 -7.06 -14.99 10.92
CA THR A 12 -6.41 -14.44 12.12
C THR A 12 -5.81 -15.57 12.93
N MET A 13 -4.51 -15.54 13.16
CA MET A 13 -3.83 -16.43 14.09
C MET A 13 -3.35 -15.63 15.31
N MET A 14 -3.87 -15.95 16.49
CA MET A 14 -3.39 -15.38 17.75
C MET A 14 -2.33 -16.29 18.36
N THR A 15 -1.12 -15.77 18.54
CA THR A 15 -0.09 -16.42 19.36
C THR A 15 0.30 -15.49 20.49
N ALA A 16 0.16 -15.95 21.74
CA ALA A 16 0.62 -15.20 22.91
C ALA A 16 2.11 -15.43 23.11
N ALA A 17 2.93 -14.39 22.86
CA ALA A 17 4.32 -14.35 23.30
C ALA A 17 4.38 -13.62 24.65
N THR A 18 5.04 -14.22 25.65
CA THR A 18 5.17 -13.67 27.01
C THR A 18 6.13 -12.48 27.00
N GLY A 19 5.59 -11.26 27.10
CA GLY A 19 6.39 -10.04 27.31
C GLY A 19 5.95 -8.79 26.57
N MET A 20 5.41 -8.90 25.38
CA MET A 20 4.65 -7.88 24.67
C MET A 20 3.47 -8.56 23.97
N SER A 21 2.26 -8.09 24.22
CA SER A 21 1.11 -8.54 23.43
C SER A 21 1.30 -8.09 21.99
N ALA A 22 1.25 -9.06 21.07
CA ALA A 22 1.27 -8.81 19.65
C ALA A 22 0.11 -9.57 19.00
N GLU A 23 -0.60 -8.91 18.12
CA GLU A 23 -1.60 -9.53 17.27
C GLU A 23 -0.95 -9.86 15.91
N ILE A 24 -1.08 -11.13 15.50
CA ILE A 24 -0.60 -11.56 14.18
C ILE A 24 -1.83 -11.81 13.31
N SER A 25 -1.87 -11.17 12.16
CA SER A 25 -2.90 -11.36 11.15
C SER A 25 -2.30 -11.73 9.80
N GLY A 26 -3.12 -12.27 8.92
CA GLY A 26 -2.73 -12.56 7.55
C GLY A 26 -3.93 -12.50 6.64
N ASN A 27 -3.67 -12.20 5.38
CA ASN A 27 -4.68 -12.13 4.35
C ASN A 27 -4.23 -12.82 3.07
N VAL A 28 -5.20 -13.20 2.24
CA VAL A 28 -4.98 -13.61 0.85
C VAL A 28 -6.15 -13.07 0.03
N ALA A 29 -5.85 -12.55 -1.16
CA ALA A 29 -6.84 -12.01 -2.07
C ALA A 29 -6.59 -12.48 -3.50
N LEU A 30 -7.67 -12.61 -4.26
CA LEU A 30 -7.63 -12.79 -5.71
C LEU A 30 -8.40 -11.63 -6.33
N GLY A 31 -7.68 -10.74 -7.02
CA GLY A 31 -8.23 -9.62 -7.76
C GLY A 31 -8.37 -9.93 -9.25
N SER A 32 -9.25 -9.22 -9.95
CA SER A 32 -9.30 -9.24 -11.41
C SER A 32 -8.16 -8.45 -12.04
N GLU A 33 -7.59 -7.53 -11.28
CA GLU A 33 -6.52 -6.62 -11.66
C GLU A 33 -5.81 -6.11 -10.40
N TYR A 34 -4.57 -5.64 -10.54
CA TYR A 34 -3.84 -4.94 -9.50
C TYR A 34 -3.36 -3.59 -10.04
N PHE A 35 -3.90 -2.51 -9.50
CA PHE A 35 -3.46 -1.15 -9.80
C PHE A 35 -2.70 -0.55 -8.61
N PHE A 36 -1.53 -0.01 -8.88
CA PHE A 36 -0.75 0.78 -7.95
C PHE A 36 -0.67 2.22 -8.49
N ARG A 37 -1.26 3.15 -7.77
CA ARG A 37 -1.33 4.58 -8.19
C ARG A 37 -1.76 4.76 -9.65
N GLY A 38 -2.82 4.03 -10.07
CA GLY A 38 -3.38 4.07 -11.42
C GLY A 38 -2.64 3.26 -12.49
N VAL A 39 -1.47 2.72 -12.18
CA VAL A 39 -0.70 1.86 -13.10
C VAL A 39 -1.06 0.40 -12.88
N ASP A 40 -1.45 -0.30 -13.94
CA ASP A 40 -1.71 -1.74 -13.90
C ASP A 40 -0.41 -2.49 -13.69
N GLN A 41 -0.38 -3.34 -12.65
CA GLN A 41 0.80 -4.09 -12.24
C GLN A 41 0.77 -5.56 -12.69
N ALA A 42 -0.41 -6.10 -12.94
CA ALA A 42 -0.59 -7.55 -13.14
C ALA A 42 -1.01 -7.93 -14.57
N GLY A 43 -1.47 -6.99 -15.38
CA GLY A 43 -1.98 -7.27 -16.73
C GLY A 43 -3.17 -8.22 -16.77
N GLY A 44 -3.82 -8.47 -15.63
CA GLY A 44 -4.91 -9.41 -15.44
C GLY A 44 -5.08 -9.82 -13.98
N GLU A 45 -5.49 -11.08 -13.75
CA GLU A 45 -5.78 -11.56 -12.40
C GLU A 45 -4.52 -11.55 -11.51
N ALA A 46 -4.63 -10.94 -10.33
CA ALA A 46 -3.58 -10.87 -9.33
C ALA A 46 -3.92 -11.70 -8.09
N LEU A 47 -2.97 -12.53 -7.67
CA LEU A 47 -2.99 -13.18 -6.36
C LEU A 47 -2.09 -12.39 -5.43
N SER A 48 -2.65 -11.91 -4.33
CA SER A 48 -1.90 -11.15 -3.31
C SER A 48 -2.18 -11.66 -1.91
N GLY A 49 -1.33 -11.28 -0.96
CA GLY A 49 -1.51 -11.59 0.45
C GLY A 49 -0.33 -11.18 1.29
N GLY A 50 -0.52 -11.19 2.61
CA GLY A 50 0.51 -10.74 3.52
C GLY A 50 0.30 -11.18 4.95
N PHE A 51 1.23 -10.76 5.80
CA PHE A 51 1.21 -10.98 7.25
C PHE A 51 1.58 -9.69 7.97
N ASP A 52 0.86 -9.42 9.05
CA ASP A 52 1.08 -8.27 9.93
C ASP A 52 1.30 -8.73 11.36
N VAL A 53 2.16 -8.02 12.07
CA VAL A 53 2.35 -8.12 13.51
C VAL A 53 2.14 -6.73 14.10
N ASN A 54 1.07 -6.57 14.87
CA ASN A 54 0.70 -5.32 15.52
C ASN A 54 1.00 -5.42 17.01
N PHE A 55 1.75 -4.48 17.56
CA PHE A 55 2.10 -4.39 18.98
C PHE A 55 1.18 -3.41 19.70
N GLU A 56 0.87 -3.67 20.98
CA GLU A 56 -0.01 -2.81 21.78
C GLU A 56 0.48 -1.35 21.91
N ASN A 57 1.77 -1.12 21.71
CA ASN A 57 2.36 0.22 21.77
C ASN A 57 2.23 1.03 20.46
N GLY A 58 1.51 0.49 19.46
CA GLY A 58 1.28 1.14 18.17
C GLY A 58 2.33 0.83 17.09
N ILE A 59 3.44 0.17 17.43
CA ILE A 59 4.39 -0.31 16.42
C ILE A 59 3.76 -1.46 15.63
N TYR A 60 4.00 -1.51 14.34
CA TYR A 60 3.67 -2.64 13.50
C TYR A 60 4.79 -2.96 12.52
N VAL A 61 4.85 -4.22 12.10
CA VAL A 61 5.70 -4.70 11.02
C VAL A 61 4.90 -5.66 10.17
N GLY A 62 5.18 -5.70 8.88
CA GLY A 62 4.48 -6.63 8.02
C GLY A 62 5.21 -6.88 6.71
N THR A 63 4.62 -7.78 5.94
CA THR A 63 5.01 -8.09 4.58
C THR A 63 3.77 -8.32 3.74
N TRP A 64 3.84 -7.91 2.49
CA TRP A 64 2.82 -8.18 1.50
C TRP A 64 3.47 -8.66 0.21
N ALA A 65 2.73 -9.38 -0.60
CA ALA A 65 3.21 -9.86 -1.89
C ALA A 65 2.07 -9.88 -2.90
N SER A 66 2.39 -9.66 -4.17
CA SER A 66 1.46 -9.81 -5.27
C SER A 66 2.14 -10.39 -6.52
N SER A 67 1.36 -11.12 -7.30
CA SER A 67 1.77 -11.42 -8.66
C SER A 67 1.72 -10.16 -9.51
N ILE A 68 2.74 -9.98 -10.35
CA ILE A 68 2.92 -8.88 -11.29
C ILE A 68 3.34 -9.46 -12.65
N ASP A 69 3.23 -8.68 -13.73
CA ASP A 69 3.54 -9.18 -15.09
C ASP A 69 4.81 -8.59 -15.72
N PHE A 70 5.37 -7.51 -15.15
CA PHE A 70 6.57 -6.82 -15.68
C PHE A 70 7.90 -7.34 -15.12
N SER A 71 7.87 -8.30 -14.17
CA SER A 71 9.05 -8.95 -13.61
C SER A 71 8.91 -10.46 -13.56
N ASN A 72 10.03 -11.21 -13.57
CA ASN A 72 10.05 -12.68 -13.46
C ASN A 72 9.87 -13.15 -12.01
N GLY A 73 8.99 -12.52 -11.24
CA GLY A 73 8.72 -12.84 -9.85
C GLY A 73 7.59 -11.99 -9.30
N PRO A 74 7.18 -12.24 -8.07
CA PRO A 74 6.20 -11.39 -7.41
C PRO A 74 6.84 -10.07 -6.96
N GLU A 75 6.00 -9.08 -6.67
CA GLU A 75 6.32 -7.99 -5.78
C GLU A 75 6.32 -8.50 -4.33
N LEU A 76 7.32 -8.12 -3.56
CA LEU A 76 7.46 -8.44 -2.13
C LEU A 76 7.75 -7.18 -1.34
N ASP A 77 6.82 -6.82 -0.47
CA ASP A 77 6.91 -5.62 0.34
C ASP A 77 7.22 -5.95 1.79
N TYR A 78 8.01 -5.11 2.41
CA TYR A 78 8.35 -5.18 3.83
C TYR A 78 8.18 -3.79 4.44
N TYR A 79 7.42 -3.71 5.52
CA TYR A 79 7.13 -2.43 6.16
C TYR A 79 7.24 -2.48 7.66
N VAL A 80 7.53 -1.33 8.21
CA VAL A 80 7.51 -1.04 9.64
C VAL A 80 6.91 0.34 9.84
N GLY A 81 6.05 0.48 10.84
CA GLY A 81 5.43 1.76 11.11
C GLY A 81 5.00 1.91 12.57
N TYR A 82 4.44 3.07 12.81
CA TYR A 82 3.87 3.44 14.09
C TYR A 82 2.56 4.20 13.89
N VAL A 83 1.50 3.65 14.45
CA VAL A 83 0.18 4.27 14.49
C VAL A 83 -0.13 4.76 15.89
N GLY A 84 -0.74 5.92 16.00
CA GLY A 84 -1.13 6.50 17.27
C GLY A 84 -2.19 7.59 17.15
N ASP A 85 -2.68 8.06 18.28
CA ASP A 85 -3.70 9.10 18.34
C ASP A 85 -3.04 10.45 18.70
N LEU A 86 -3.31 11.48 17.91
CA LEU A 86 -2.96 12.86 18.24
C LEU A 86 -4.02 13.47 19.17
N THR A 87 -5.28 13.12 18.93
CA THR A 87 -6.44 13.51 19.74
C THR A 87 -7.48 12.38 19.71
N GLU A 88 -8.58 12.50 20.46
CA GLU A 88 -9.70 11.55 20.39
C GLU A 88 -10.37 11.47 18.99
N ALA A 89 -10.11 12.42 18.12
CA ALA A 89 -10.74 12.52 16.79
C ALA A 89 -9.74 12.38 15.64
N VAL A 90 -8.43 12.39 15.91
CA VAL A 90 -7.37 12.39 14.88
C VAL A 90 -6.33 11.34 15.23
N SER A 91 -6.15 10.37 14.39
CA SER A 91 -5.02 9.43 14.43
C SER A 91 -3.99 9.74 13.35
N PHE A 92 -2.79 9.22 13.54
CA PHE A 92 -1.71 9.32 12.56
C PHE A 92 -1.09 7.95 12.36
N ASP A 93 -0.49 7.77 11.19
CA ASP A 93 0.35 6.65 10.83
C ASP A 93 1.62 7.18 10.16
N VAL A 94 2.78 6.63 10.54
CA VAL A 94 4.06 6.94 9.89
C VAL A 94 4.88 5.66 9.76
N GLY A 95 5.58 5.50 8.67
CA GLY A 95 6.36 4.29 8.49
C GLY A 95 7.31 4.34 7.30
N TYR A 96 7.94 3.21 7.11
CA TYR A 96 8.88 2.95 6.03
C TYR A 96 8.45 1.67 5.33
N LEU A 97 8.48 1.69 4.01
CA LEU A 97 8.08 0.60 3.15
C LEU A 97 9.17 0.37 2.11
N PHE A 98 9.65 -0.86 2.01
CA PHE A 98 10.53 -1.34 0.97
C PHE A 98 9.73 -2.21 -0.01
N TYR A 99 9.79 -1.86 -1.28
CA TYR A 99 9.25 -2.63 -2.39
C TYR A 99 10.37 -3.43 -3.03
N GLY A 100 10.24 -4.74 -3.02
CA GLY A 100 11.25 -5.65 -3.55
C GLY A 100 10.74 -6.44 -4.75
N TYR A 101 11.56 -6.52 -5.78
CA TYR A 101 11.29 -7.26 -7.00
C TYR A 101 12.33 -8.35 -7.23
N PRO A 102 12.19 -9.55 -6.62
CA PRO A 102 13.22 -10.61 -6.69
C PRO A 102 13.55 -11.07 -8.11
N GLY A 103 12.65 -10.82 -9.07
CA GLY A 103 12.87 -11.12 -10.49
C GLY A 103 13.76 -10.10 -11.19
N ASP A 104 13.83 -8.87 -10.68
CA ASP A 104 14.67 -7.78 -11.18
C ASP A 104 14.87 -6.72 -10.10
N SER A 105 15.95 -6.82 -9.33
CA SER A 105 16.22 -5.90 -8.23
C SER A 105 16.62 -4.47 -8.66
N THR A 106 16.70 -4.19 -9.95
CA THR A 106 16.85 -2.81 -10.44
C THR A 106 15.57 -2.01 -10.33
N LEU A 107 14.46 -2.68 -10.02
CA LEU A 107 13.15 -2.08 -9.80
C LEU A 107 12.88 -1.79 -8.31
N ASP A 108 13.73 -2.31 -7.40
CA ASP A 108 13.55 -2.14 -5.96
C ASP A 108 13.60 -0.66 -5.59
N PHE A 109 12.71 -0.26 -4.68
CA PHE A 109 12.69 1.10 -4.14
C PHE A 109 12.09 1.13 -2.72
N GLU A 110 12.17 2.29 -2.10
CA GLU A 110 11.69 2.49 -0.74
C GLU A 110 10.94 3.81 -0.58
N GLU A 111 10.03 3.82 0.39
CA GLU A 111 9.24 5.01 0.71
C GLU A 111 9.17 5.26 2.20
N LEU A 112 9.28 6.53 2.58
CA LEU A 112 8.75 7.04 3.83
C LEU A 112 7.31 7.47 3.62
N TYR A 113 6.40 7.05 4.48
CA TYR A 113 5.01 7.46 4.40
C TYR A 113 4.48 8.05 5.69
N GLY A 114 3.44 8.84 5.54
CA GLY A 114 2.71 9.37 6.67
C GLY A 114 1.29 9.73 6.31
N SER A 115 0.38 9.57 7.27
CA SER A 115 -1.02 9.95 7.11
C SER A 115 -1.66 10.48 8.38
N LEU A 116 -2.75 11.21 8.21
CA LEU A 116 -3.67 11.66 9.25
C LEU A 116 -5.08 11.23 8.91
N SER A 117 -5.74 10.56 9.86
CA SER A 117 -7.13 10.13 9.71
C SER A 117 -8.03 10.87 10.69
N PHE A 118 -9.18 11.32 10.21
CA PHE A 118 -10.21 12.02 10.99
C PHE A 118 -11.60 11.66 10.47
N GLY A 119 -12.37 10.97 11.30
CA GLY A 119 -13.64 10.39 10.89
C GLY A 119 -13.45 9.38 9.74
N ASP A 120 -14.16 9.61 8.63
CA ASP A 120 -14.11 8.76 7.43
C ASP A 120 -13.09 9.24 6.39
N ALA A 121 -12.30 10.28 6.70
CA ALA A 121 -11.30 10.86 5.82
C ALA A 121 -9.88 10.53 6.26
N THR A 122 -8.99 10.30 5.29
CA THR A 122 -7.55 10.19 5.48
C THR A 122 -6.84 11.07 4.46
N VAL A 123 -5.81 11.79 4.89
CA VAL A 123 -4.87 12.48 4.00
C VAL A 123 -3.48 11.94 4.27
N GLY A 124 -2.70 11.71 3.23
CA GLY A 124 -1.39 11.14 3.40
C GLY A 124 -0.41 11.50 2.29
N PHE A 125 0.83 11.08 2.52
CA PHE A 125 1.91 11.20 1.55
C PHE A 125 2.81 9.97 1.59
N ASN A 126 3.50 9.74 0.47
CA ASN A 126 4.62 8.84 0.33
C ASN A 126 5.76 9.61 -0.33
N PHE A 127 6.97 9.39 0.15
CA PHE A 127 8.19 10.01 -0.35
C PHE A 127 9.24 8.94 -0.63
N SER A 128 9.82 8.96 -1.83
CA SER A 128 10.98 8.17 -2.22
C SER A 128 12.08 9.08 -2.72
N ASP A 129 13.32 8.83 -2.34
CA ASP A 129 14.49 9.56 -2.85
C ASP A 129 15.00 8.95 -4.17
N ASP A 130 14.66 7.69 -4.44
CA ASP A 130 14.91 7.02 -5.73
C ASP A 130 13.78 6.03 -6.02
N TYR A 131 12.76 6.49 -6.71
CA TYR A 131 11.56 5.75 -6.99
C TYR A 131 11.79 4.66 -8.02
N PHE A 132 10.86 3.74 -8.16
CA PHE A 132 10.83 2.58 -9.05
C PHE A 132 11.72 2.73 -10.30
N ALA A 133 12.60 1.73 -10.56
CA ALA A 133 13.54 1.71 -11.68
C ALA A 133 14.50 2.92 -11.73
N SER A 134 14.84 3.48 -10.55
CA SER A 134 15.69 4.67 -10.42
C SER A 134 15.16 5.90 -11.19
N SER A 135 13.85 6.12 -11.12
CA SER A 135 13.19 7.27 -11.75
C SER A 135 13.32 8.57 -10.96
N GLY A 136 14.15 8.58 -9.91
CA GLY A 136 14.47 9.76 -9.11
C GLY A 136 13.53 10.02 -7.93
N GLU A 137 13.69 11.19 -7.32
CA GLU A 137 12.90 11.57 -6.15
C GLU A 137 11.43 11.79 -6.52
N THR A 138 10.52 11.22 -5.73
CA THR A 138 9.08 11.40 -5.91
C THR A 138 8.37 11.68 -4.60
N THR A 139 7.29 12.43 -4.70
CA THR A 139 6.32 12.63 -3.62
C THR A 139 4.92 12.35 -4.14
N TYR A 140 4.25 11.38 -3.54
CA TYR A 140 2.84 11.10 -3.78
C TYR A 140 2.02 11.65 -2.62
N VAL A 141 0.96 12.41 -2.91
CA VAL A 141 0.01 12.89 -1.90
C VAL A 141 -1.39 12.42 -2.26
N TYR A 142 -2.18 12.08 -1.24
CA TYR A 142 -3.49 11.51 -1.49
C TYR A 142 -4.52 11.90 -0.42
N VAL A 143 -5.78 11.73 -0.80
CA VAL A 143 -6.92 11.80 0.11
C VAL A 143 -7.83 10.59 -0.13
N ASP A 144 -8.23 9.97 0.96
CA ASP A 144 -9.26 8.92 0.99
C ASP A 144 -10.50 9.40 1.69
N TYR A 145 -11.66 8.94 1.25
CA TYR A 145 -12.91 9.15 1.96
C TYR A 145 -13.81 7.91 1.88
N GLY A 146 -14.25 7.43 3.05
CA GLY A 146 -15.16 6.28 3.18
C GLY A 146 -16.61 6.70 3.36
N PHE A 147 -17.54 6.00 2.68
CA PHE A 147 -18.97 6.19 2.87
C PHE A 147 -19.60 4.86 3.30
N ALA A 148 -20.26 4.85 4.44
CA ALA A 148 -21.14 3.74 4.78
C ALA A 148 -22.46 3.86 3.99
N LEU A 149 -22.78 2.84 3.19
CA LEU A 149 -24.01 2.75 2.40
C LEU A 149 -24.99 1.76 3.02
N GLY A 150 -25.22 1.88 4.32
CA GLY A 150 -26.05 0.96 5.12
C GLY A 150 -25.20 -0.05 5.90
N GLU A 151 -25.81 -1.14 6.35
CA GLU A 151 -25.17 -2.09 7.27
C GLU A 151 -24.11 -2.99 6.60
N ASN A 152 -24.19 -3.22 5.29
CA ASN A 152 -23.39 -4.23 4.58
C ASN A 152 -22.63 -3.69 3.37
N TRP A 153 -22.68 -2.39 3.10
CA TRP A 153 -22.03 -1.78 1.95
C TRP A 153 -21.25 -0.54 2.36
N SER A 154 -20.09 -0.37 1.75
CA SER A 154 -19.30 0.85 1.83
C SER A 154 -18.81 1.24 0.44
N LEU A 155 -18.57 2.53 0.26
CA LEU A 155 -17.93 3.11 -0.91
C LEU A 155 -16.68 3.84 -0.43
N GLY A 156 -15.51 3.49 -0.95
CA GLY A 156 -14.27 4.23 -0.79
C GLY A 156 -14.01 5.08 -2.03
N LEU A 157 -13.61 6.31 -1.82
CA LEU A 157 -13.08 7.21 -2.85
C LEU A 157 -11.62 7.50 -2.54
N HIS A 158 -10.78 7.46 -3.55
CA HIS A 158 -9.37 7.80 -3.49
C HIS A 158 -9.05 8.80 -4.58
N TYR A 159 -8.26 9.82 -4.23
CA TYR A 159 -7.64 10.74 -5.18
C TYR A 159 -6.20 10.99 -4.74
N GLY A 160 -5.27 10.89 -5.67
CA GLY A 160 -3.86 11.12 -5.41
C GLY A 160 -3.16 11.73 -6.61
N THR A 161 -2.04 12.38 -6.35
CA THR A 161 -1.15 12.96 -7.36
C THR A 161 0.30 12.68 -6.99
N ILE A 162 1.12 12.41 -7.98
CA ILE A 162 2.57 12.21 -7.83
C ILE A 162 3.31 13.39 -8.44
N SER A 163 4.39 13.80 -7.81
CA SER A 163 5.31 14.79 -8.33
C SER A 163 6.72 14.23 -8.29
N ALA A 164 7.45 14.33 -9.39
CA ALA A 164 8.82 13.89 -9.53
C ALA A 164 9.76 15.10 -9.72
N ASP A 165 10.94 15.08 -9.09
CA ASP A 165 11.94 16.14 -9.24
C ASP A 165 12.60 16.10 -10.63
N ASP A 166 12.81 14.90 -11.20
CA ASP A 166 13.26 14.68 -12.55
C ASP A 166 12.13 14.07 -13.40
N ASN A 167 11.26 14.93 -13.92
CA ASN A 167 10.16 14.50 -14.77
C ASN A 167 10.63 13.70 -15.99
N ALA A 168 11.83 13.97 -16.52
CA ALA A 168 12.34 13.24 -17.67
C ALA A 168 12.67 11.78 -17.36
N ALA A 169 13.28 11.51 -16.19
CA ALA A 169 13.56 10.15 -15.74
C ALA A 169 12.25 9.41 -15.39
N TYR A 170 11.31 10.10 -14.75
CA TYR A 170 10.00 9.56 -14.43
C TYR A 170 9.20 9.22 -15.70
N ASP A 171 9.16 10.14 -16.67
CA ASP A 171 8.44 9.97 -17.93
C ASP A 171 9.05 8.86 -18.80
N GLU A 172 10.36 8.61 -18.70
CA GLU A 172 11.01 7.47 -19.37
C GLU A 172 10.47 6.13 -18.90
N VAL A 173 10.16 6.02 -17.59
CA VAL A 173 9.66 4.78 -16.97
C VAL A 173 8.14 4.64 -17.15
N PHE A 174 7.39 5.70 -16.90
CA PHE A 174 5.92 5.63 -16.80
C PHE A 174 5.17 6.26 -17.98
N GLY A 175 5.89 7.03 -18.80
CA GLY A 175 5.29 7.79 -19.91
C GLY A 175 4.57 9.06 -19.46
N ASP A 176 4.22 9.89 -20.46
CA ASP A 176 3.65 11.25 -20.33
C ASP A 176 2.20 11.28 -19.76
N THR A 177 1.73 10.26 -19.08
CA THR A 177 0.29 10.06 -18.85
C THR A 177 -0.16 10.07 -17.40
N VAL A 178 0.71 10.33 -16.43
CA VAL A 178 0.39 10.01 -15.04
C VAL A 178 0.62 11.19 -14.11
N ASP A 179 -0.17 12.23 -14.24
CA ASP A 179 -0.12 13.33 -13.28
C ASP A 179 -1.18 13.25 -12.17
N ASP A 180 -2.39 12.67 -12.44
CA ASP A 180 -3.51 12.68 -11.48
C ASP A 180 -4.35 11.39 -11.54
N TYR A 181 -4.65 10.77 -10.38
CA TYR A 181 -5.59 9.64 -10.22
C TYR A 181 -6.68 9.88 -9.19
#